data_d4c36173f68b247bd925650084fe61c2
#
_entry.id   d4c36173f68b247bd925650084fe61c2
#
_cell.length_a   1.000
_cell.length_b   1.000
_cell.length_c   1.000
_cell.angle_alpha   90.00
_cell.angle_beta   90.00
_cell.angle_gamma   90.00
#
_symmetry.space_group_name_H-M   'P 1'
#
loop_
_entity.id
_entity.type
_entity.pdbx_description
1 polymer ?
#
loop_
_entity_poly.entity_id
_entity_poly.type
_entity_poly.pdbx_seq_one_letter_code
_entity_poly.pdbx_strand_id
1 'polypeptide(L)'
;MTLVCGWLLYGWIVAVQTKTKKTLAKPNIRNVVVVDGVRTPFLLSGTSYKDLMPHDLARAALTGLLHRTSVPKEVVDYIIFGTVIQEVKTSNVAREAALGAGFSDKTPAHTVTMACISANQAMTTGVGLIASGQCDVIVAGGVELMSDVPIRHSRKMRKLMLDLNKAKSMGQRLSLISKFRLNFLAPELPAVAEFSTSETMGHSADRLAAAFAVSRLEQDEYALRSHSLAKKAQDEGLLSDIVPFRVPGKDTVTKDNGIRPSSLEQMAKLKPAFIKPYGTVTAANSSFLTDGASAMLIMAEEKALAMGYKPKAYLRDFMYVSQDPKDQLLLGPTYATPKVLEKAGLTMNDIDAFEFHEAFSGQILANFKAMDSDWFAENYMGRKTKVGLPPLEKFNNWGGSLSLGHPFGATGCRLVMAAANRLRKEGGQYGLVAACAAGGQGHAMIVEAYPK
;
A
#
# COMPACT_ATOMS: atom_id res chain seq x y z
N MET A 1 62.34 48.43 7.35
CA MET A 1 61.34 48.09 8.39
C MET A 1 59.99 47.91 7.68
N THR A 2 59.65 46.70 7.32
CA THR A 2 58.38 46.37 6.65
C THR A 2 57.80 45.18 7.31
N LEU A 3 56.69 45.41 8.06
CA LEU A 3 55.92 44.36 8.71
C LEU A 3 55.08 43.62 7.67
N VAL A 4 55.24 42.30 7.59
CA VAL A 4 54.39 41.39 6.83
C VAL A 4 53.42 40.78 7.82
N CYS A 5 52.12 41.07 7.62
CA CYS A 5 51.00 40.52 8.40
C CYS A 5 50.61 39.18 7.79
N GLY A 6 50.88 38.06 8.49
CA GLY A 6 50.43 36.75 8.05
C GLY A 6 48.99 36.47 8.52
N TRP A 7 48.10 36.20 7.59
CA TRP A 7 46.74 35.71 7.86
C TRP A 7 46.78 34.19 7.98
N LEU A 8 46.57 33.66 9.18
CA LEU A 8 46.34 32.26 9.42
C LEU A 8 44.84 31.95 9.13
N LEU A 9 44.59 31.30 8.03
CA LEU A 9 43.29 30.70 7.72
C LEU A 9 43.10 29.43 8.58
N TYR A 10 42.35 29.54 9.66
CA TYR A 10 41.81 28.36 10.38
C TYR A 10 40.66 27.80 9.56
N GLY A 11 40.94 26.79 8.76
CA GLY A 11 39.92 25.94 8.14
C GLY A 11 39.26 25.07 9.21
N TRP A 12 38.02 25.34 9.55
CA TRP A 12 37.18 24.44 10.32
C TRP A 12 36.84 23.24 9.45
N ILE A 13 37.56 22.14 9.61
CA ILE A 13 37.14 20.84 9.11
C ILE A 13 36.03 20.38 10.07
N VAL A 14 34.77 20.59 9.65
CA VAL A 14 33.65 19.92 10.28
C VAL A 14 33.77 18.44 9.94
N ALA A 15 34.37 17.66 10.81
CA ALA A 15 34.30 16.22 10.72
C ALA A 15 32.83 15.81 10.88
N VAL A 16 32.18 15.54 9.77
CA VAL A 16 30.89 14.85 9.79
C VAL A 16 31.17 13.47 10.38
N GLN A 17 30.95 13.31 11.68
CA GLN A 17 30.90 12.00 12.31
C GLN A 17 29.74 11.25 11.64
N THR A 18 30.03 10.45 10.64
CA THR A 18 29.13 9.41 10.18
C THR A 18 28.99 8.42 11.33
N LYS A 19 27.93 8.56 12.13
CA LYS A 19 27.52 7.53 13.06
C LYS A 19 27.41 6.24 12.24
N THR A 20 28.24 5.26 12.55
CA THR A 20 28.06 3.90 12.02
C THR A 20 26.69 3.42 12.50
N LYS A 21 25.70 3.44 11.61
CA LYS A 21 24.36 3.02 11.93
C LYS A 21 24.38 1.52 12.24
N LYS A 22 23.64 1.12 13.27
CA LYS A 22 23.54 -0.26 13.75
C LYS A 22 23.04 -1.19 12.65
N THR A 23 23.65 -2.37 12.50
CA THR A 23 23.07 -3.42 11.66
C THR A 23 21.80 -3.97 12.31
N LEU A 24 20.78 -4.21 11.51
CA LEU A 24 19.52 -4.84 11.95
C LEU A 24 19.48 -6.35 11.64
N ALA A 25 20.60 -6.92 11.20
CA ALA A 25 20.73 -8.37 11.01
C ALA A 25 20.53 -9.10 12.33
N LYS A 26 19.75 -10.17 12.32
CA LYS A 26 19.48 -11.00 13.49
C LYS A 26 20.33 -12.27 13.44
N PRO A 27 21.00 -12.63 14.55
CA PRO A 27 21.73 -13.88 14.59
C PRO A 27 20.79 -15.07 14.32
N ASN A 28 21.27 -16.04 13.56
CA ASN A 28 20.55 -17.28 13.23
C ASN A 28 19.23 -17.12 12.43
N ILE A 29 18.97 -15.95 11.86
CA ILE A 29 17.84 -15.72 10.97
C ILE A 29 18.39 -15.26 9.61
N ARG A 30 17.92 -15.89 8.55
CA ARG A 30 18.30 -15.53 7.18
C ARG A 30 17.88 -14.09 6.87
N ASN A 31 18.78 -13.32 6.29
CA ASN A 31 18.44 -12.01 5.74
C ASN A 31 17.54 -12.17 4.52
N VAL A 32 16.47 -11.37 4.48
CA VAL A 32 15.56 -11.32 3.37
C VAL A 32 15.72 -10.01 2.64
N VAL A 33 15.96 -10.08 1.34
CA VAL A 33 16.21 -8.91 0.50
C VAL A 33 15.15 -8.73 -0.57
N VAL A 34 14.91 -7.47 -0.92
CA VAL A 34 14.18 -7.08 -2.13
C VAL A 34 15.20 -6.88 -3.24
N VAL A 35 15.12 -7.70 -4.28
CA VAL A 35 15.94 -7.55 -5.49
C VAL A 35 15.43 -6.38 -6.31
N ASP A 36 14.17 -6.42 -6.69
CA ASP A 36 13.45 -5.33 -7.35
C ASP A 36 11.93 -5.49 -7.16
N GLY A 37 11.19 -4.44 -7.49
CA GLY A 37 9.75 -4.44 -7.51
C GLY A 37 9.22 -3.50 -8.58
N VAL A 38 8.10 -3.87 -9.17
CA VAL A 38 7.45 -3.13 -10.23
C VAL A 38 5.95 -3.00 -9.96
N ARG A 39 5.34 -2.07 -10.63
CA ARG A 39 3.89 -1.92 -10.70
C ARG A 39 3.44 -1.48 -12.07
N THR A 40 2.23 -1.81 -12.44
CA THR A 40 1.57 -1.15 -13.55
C THR A 40 1.34 0.32 -13.20
N PRO A 41 1.20 1.23 -14.16
CA PRO A 41 0.65 2.54 -13.87
C PRO A 41 -0.65 2.40 -13.06
N PHE A 42 -0.80 3.17 -12.01
CA PHE A 42 -2.03 3.20 -11.22
C PHE A 42 -3.01 4.17 -11.87
N LEU A 43 -4.18 3.68 -12.24
CA LEU A 43 -5.15 4.46 -12.98
C LEU A 43 -6.44 4.65 -12.22
N LEU A 44 -7.04 5.82 -12.39
CA LEU A 44 -8.40 6.09 -11.94
C LEU A 44 -9.34 5.05 -12.52
N SER A 45 -10.18 4.46 -11.67
CA SER A 45 -11.22 3.53 -12.05
C SER A 45 -12.11 4.07 -13.20
N GLY A 46 -12.52 3.18 -14.09
CA GLY A 46 -13.33 3.54 -15.26
C GLY A 46 -12.56 4.11 -16.44
N THR A 47 -11.20 4.10 -16.40
CA THR A 47 -10.35 4.59 -17.49
C THR A 47 -9.77 3.46 -18.35
N SER A 48 -8.48 3.44 -18.63
CA SER A 48 -7.89 2.54 -19.64
C SER A 48 -7.99 1.05 -19.29
N TYR A 49 -8.08 0.69 -18.00
CA TYR A 49 -8.15 -0.73 -17.57
C TYR A 49 -9.57 -1.27 -17.42
N LYS A 50 -10.61 -0.48 -17.69
CA LYS A 50 -12.00 -0.84 -17.42
C LYS A 50 -12.51 -2.13 -18.07
N ASP A 51 -11.85 -2.56 -19.15
CA ASP A 51 -12.25 -3.76 -19.91
C ASP A 51 -11.36 -4.99 -19.57
N LEU A 52 -10.45 -4.85 -18.58
CA LEU A 52 -9.58 -5.91 -18.10
C LEU A 52 -10.21 -6.67 -16.93
N MET A 53 -9.63 -7.83 -16.63
CA MET A 53 -9.91 -8.58 -15.40
C MET A 53 -8.73 -8.44 -14.41
N PRO A 54 -8.94 -8.67 -13.11
CA PRO A 54 -7.86 -8.58 -12.11
C PRO A 54 -6.63 -9.43 -12.46
N HIS A 55 -6.83 -10.66 -12.97
CA HIS A 55 -5.73 -11.53 -13.36
C HIS A 55 -4.92 -10.99 -14.55
N ASP A 56 -5.49 -10.16 -15.42
CA ASP A 56 -4.76 -9.51 -16.53
C ASP A 56 -3.77 -8.49 -16.01
N LEU A 57 -4.19 -7.64 -15.06
CA LEU A 57 -3.30 -6.66 -14.40
C LEU A 57 -2.23 -7.36 -13.56
N ALA A 58 -2.61 -8.38 -12.80
CA ALA A 58 -1.66 -9.15 -11.99
C ALA A 58 -0.61 -9.83 -12.87
N ARG A 59 -1.03 -10.41 -14.00
CA ARG A 59 -0.12 -10.97 -15.02
C ARG A 59 0.80 -9.90 -15.60
N ALA A 60 0.30 -8.70 -15.88
CA ALA A 60 1.12 -7.61 -16.39
C ALA A 60 2.23 -7.22 -15.42
N ALA A 61 1.94 -7.13 -14.12
CA ALA A 61 2.93 -6.86 -13.09
C ALA A 61 3.97 -8.00 -12.97
N LEU A 62 3.53 -9.26 -12.98
CA LEU A 62 4.43 -10.43 -13.00
C LEU A 62 5.35 -10.42 -14.22
N THR A 63 4.80 -10.22 -15.40
CA THR A 63 5.57 -10.15 -16.66
C THR A 63 6.57 -8.99 -16.63
N GLY A 64 6.15 -7.82 -16.13
CA GLY A 64 7.01 -6.66 -15.96
C GLY A 64 8.18 -6.93 -14.99
N LEU A 65 7.92 -7.64 -13.90
CA LEU A 65 8.96 -8.06 -12.95
C LEU A 65 9.96 -9.03 -13.59
N LEU A 66 9.47 -10.03 -14.31
CA LEU A 66 10.32 -11.00 -15.04
C LEU A 66 11.24 -10.29 -16.04
N HIS A 67 10.71 -9.35 -16.81
CA HIS A 67 11.52 -8.56 -17.74
C HIS A 67 12.54 -7.68 -17.03
N ARG A 68 12.17 -7.04 -15.93
CA ARG A 68 13.02 -6.15 -15.16
C ARG A 68 14.18 -6.87 -14.47
N THR A 69 13.92 -8.04 -13.93
CA THR A 69 14.89 -8.79 -13.11
C THR A 69 15.59 -9.90 -13.87
N SER A 70 15.05 -10.32 -15.01
CA SER A 70 15.50 -11.50 -15.77
C SER A 70 15.57 -12.76 -14.89
N VAL A 71 14.76 -12.83 -13.83
CA VAL A 71 14.72 -14.02 -12.98
C VAL A 71 14.15 -15.21 -13.75
N PRO A 72 14.85 -16.37 -13.78
CA PRO A 72 14.30 -17.58 -14.34
C PRO A 72 13.05 -18.00 -13.56
N LYS A 73 11.96 -18.32 -14.25
CA LYS A 73 10.69 -18.71 -13.62
C LYS A 73 10.83 -19.95 -12.76
N GLU A 74 11.72 -20.84 -13.15
CA GLU A 74 11.96 -22.13 -12.52
C GLU A 74 12.60 -22.03 -11.13
N VAL A 75 13.23 -20.89 -10.81
CA VAL A 75 13.83 -20.67 -9.50
C VAL A 75 12.88 -20.03 -8.50
N VAL A 76 11.71 -19.61 -8.95
CA VAL A 76 10.69 -19.02 -8.07
C VAL A 76 9.94 -20.13 -7.35
N ASP A 77 10.12 -20.20 -6.04
CA ASP A 77 9.54 -21.25 -5.20
C ASP A 77 8.05 -21.02 -4.92
N TYR A 78 7.63 -19.76 -4.82
CA TYR A 78 6.27 -19.44 -4.41
C TYR A 78 5.84 -18.04 -4.89
N ILE A 79 4.54 -17.87 -5.15
CA ILE A 79 3.95 -16.59 -5.54
C ILE A 79 2.78 -16.26 -4.61
N ILE A 80 2.77 -15.05 -4.03
CA ILE A 80 1.75 -14.60 -3.08
C ILE A 80 1.25 -13.23 -3.50
N PHE A 81 -0.05 -13.12 -3.80
CA PHE A 81 -0.66 -11.84 -4.16
C PHE A 81 -1.76 -11.44 -3.19
N GLY A 82 -1.81 -10.13 -2.88
CA GLY A 82 -2.92 -9.51 -2.17
C GLY A 82 -4.02 -9.09 -3.12
N THR A 83 -5.26 -9.23 -2.69
CA THR A 83 -6.43 -8.59 -3.31
C THR A 83 -7.54 -8.46 -2.27
N VAL A 84 -8.42 -7.49 -2.43
CA VAL A 84 -9.52 -7.24 -1.49
C VAL A 84 -10.85 -7.64 -2.10
N ILE A 85 -11.16 -7.14 -3.28
CA ILE A 85 -12.39 -7.47 -3.99
C ILE A 85 -12.09 -8.60 -4.97
N GLN A 86 -12.39 -9.83 -4.52
CA GLN A 86 -12.08 -11.03 -5.30
C GLN A 86 -13.11 -11.23 -6.40
N GLU A 87 -12.59 -11.47 -7.61
CA GLU A 87 -13.40 -11.87 -8.75
C GLU A 87 -13.99 -13.26 -8.54
N VAL A 88 -15.26 -13.43 -8.91
CA VAL A 88 -16.02 -14.68 -8.67
C VAL A 88 -15.42 -15.88 -9.40
N LYS A 89 -14.87 -15.66 -10.61
CA LYS A 89 -14.32 -16.74 -11.46
C LYS A 89 -12.87 -17.07 -11.15
N THR A 90 -12.14 -16.17 -10.50
CA THR A 90 -10.70 -16.31 -10.22
C THR A 90 -10.42 -16.06 -8.74
N SER A 91 -10.95 -16.92 -7.88
CA SER A 91 -10.79 -16.78 -6.41
C SER A 91 -9.35 -16.80 -5.94
N ASN A 92 -8.43 -17.43 -6.70
CA ASN A 92 -6.99 -17.38 -6.48
C ASN A 92 -6.33 -16.62 -7.64
N VAL A 93 -6.43 -15.31 -7.64
CA VAL A 93 -5.88 -14.46 -8.69
C VAL A 93 -4.37 -14.62 -8.85
N ALA A 94 -3.63 -14.91 -7.78
CA ALA A 94 -2.20 -15.19 -7.83
C ALA A 94 -1.89 -16.39 -8.73
N ARG A 95 -2.65 -17.47 -8.60
CA ARG A 95 -2.47 -18.68 -9.41
C ARG A 95 -2.77 -18.45 -10.87
N GLU A 96 -3.89 -17.82 -11.17
CA GLU A 96 -4.30 -17.53 -12.55
C GLU A 96 -3.32 -16.56 -13.25
N ALA A 97 -2.87 -15.54 -12.55
CA ALA A 97 -1.87 -14.61 -13.07
C ALA A 97 -0.51 -15.31 -13.31
N ALA A 98 -0.09 -16.18 -12.40
CA ALA A 98 1.16 -16.94 -12.54
C ALA A 98 1.14 -17.86 -13.76
N LEU A 99 0.08 -18.64 -13.93
CA LEU A 99 -0.09 -19.50 -15.10
C LEU A 99 -0.12 -18.68 -16.39
N GLY A 100 -0.87 -17.56 -16.40
CA GLY A 100 -0.93 -16.64 -17.53
C GLY A 100 0.38 -15.94 -17.86
N ALA A 101 1.28 -15.76 -16.88
CA ALA A 101 2.64 -15.24 -17.07
C ALA A 101 3.64 -16.32 -17.50
N GLY A 102 3.20 -17.58 -17.62
CA GLY A 102 4.00 -18.71 -18.07
C GLY A 102 4.86 -19.33 -16.97
N PHE A 103 4.50 -19.20 -15.71
CA PHE A 103 5.09 -20.00 -14.64
C PHE A 103 4.63 -21.46 -14.75
N SER A 104 5.45 -22.36 -14.23
CA SER A 104 5.13 -23.77 -14.17
C SER A 104 3.87 -24.04 -13.34
N ASP A 105 3.10 -25.06 -13.73
CA ASP A 105 2.03 -25.62 -12.92
C ASP A 105 2.51 -26.21 -11.58
N LYS A 106 3.80 -26.42 -11.44
CA LYS A 106 4.47 -26.88 -10.20
C LYS A 106 4.82 -25.74 -9.25
N THR A 107 4.81 -24.47 -9.69
CA THR A 107 5.03 -23.33 -8.81
C THR A 107 3.75 -22.99 -8.05
N PRO A 108 3.70 -23.20 -6.73
CA PRO A 108 2.50 -22.89 -5.94
C PRO A 108 2.26 -21.37 -5.86
N ALA A 109 1.00 -21.01 -5.79
CA ALA A 109 0.59 -19.63 -5.62
C ALA A 109 -0.67 -19.54 -4.77
N HIS A 110 -0.79 -18.53 -3.93
CA HIS A 110 -2.03 -18.24 -3.21
C HIS A 110 -2.30 -16.73 -3.09
N THR A 111 -3.54 -16.42 -2.77
CA THR A 111 -4.03 -15.06 -2.61
C THR A 111 -4.36 -14.80 -1.14
N VAL A 112 -3.92 -13.65 -0.63
CA VAL A 112 -4.23 -13.19 0.72
C VAL A 112 -5.09 -11.93 0.68
N THR A 113 -5.91 -11.74 1.72
CA THR A 113 -6.70 -10.53 1.88
C THR A 113 -6.56 -9.98 3.29
N MET A 114 -6.18 -8.72 3.39
CA MET A 114 -6.08 -7.94 4.62
C MET A 114 -6.37 -6.46 4.32
N ALA A 115 -7.46 -6.21 3.62
CA ALA A 115 -7.84 -4.88 3.16
C ALA A 115 -6.66 -4.11 2.53
N CYS A 116 -6.48 -2.84 2.86
CA CYS A 116 -5.47 -1.95 2.28
C CYS A 116 -4.01 -2.40 2.49
N ILE A 117 -3.76 -3.38 3.37
CA ILE A 117 -2.43 -3.93 3.68
C ILE A 117 -2.24 -5.36 3.14
N SER A 118 -3.04 -5.78 2.16
CA SER A 118 -2.97 -7.14 1.60
C SER A 118 -1.61 -7.42 0.94
N ALA A 119 -1.03 -6.46 0.20
CA ALA A 119 0.31 -6.63 -0.36
C ALA A 119 1.40 -6.69 0.72
N ASN A 120 1.25 -5.94 1.80
CA ASN A 120 2.14 -6.04 2.97
C ASN A 120 2.08 -7.45 3.56
N GLN A 121 0.89 -8.02 3.71
CA GLN A 121 0.71 -9.38 4.19
C GLN A 121 1.33 -10.41 3.22
N ALA A 122 1.19 -10.22 1.93
CA ALA A 122 1.84 -11.07 0.93
C ALA A 122 3.37 -11.06 1.09
N MET A 123 3.97 -9.87 1.23
CA MET A 123 5.41 -9.72 1.47
C MET A 123 5.86 -10.37 2.78
N THR A 124 5.17 -10.10 3.89
CA THR A 124 5.57 -10.64 5.21
C THR A 124 5.35 -12.14 5.32
N THR A 125 4.35 -12.70 4.62
CA THR A 125 4.22 -14.16 4.47
C THR A 125 5.44 -14.72 3.75
N GLY A 126 5.88 -14.09 2.67
CA GLY A 126 7.10 -14.45 1.94
C GLY A 126 8.36 -14.34 2.81
N VAL A 127 8.49 -13.27 3.59
CA VAL A 127 9.59 -13.12 4.56
C VAL A 127 9.63 -14.28 5.54
N GLY A 128 8.47 -14.70 6.06
CA GLY A 128 8.39 -15.83 6.98
C GLY A 128 8.83 -17.16 6.35
N LEU A 129 8.41 -17.43 5.11
CA LEU A 129 8.80 -18.64 4.36
C LEU A 129 10.30 -18.68 4.07
N ILE A 130 10.90 -17.55 3.73
CA ILE A 130 12.35 -17.45 3.48
C ILE A 130 13.13 -17.56 4.79
N ALA A 131 12.73 -16.84 5.82
CA ALA A 131 13.40 -16.86 7.13
C ALA A 131 13.39 -18.25 7.78
N SER A 132 12.32 -19.04 7.57
CA SER A 132 12.20 -20.42 8.06
C SER A 132 12.94 -21.46 7.20
N GLY A 133 13.53 -21.05 6.08
CA GLY A 133 14.23 -21.93 5.15
C GLY A 133 13.34 -22.78 4.25
N GLN A 134 12.02 -22.51 4.17
CA GLN A 134 11.11 -23.24 3.29
C GLN A 134 11.21 -22.80 1.82
N CYS A 135 11.56 -21.54 1.58
CA CYS A 135 11.74 -20.97 0.25
C CYS A 135 13.02 -20.12 0.23
N ASP A 136 13.58 -19.98 -0.97
CA ASP A 136 14.69 -19.06 -1.24
C ASP A 136 14.25 -17.85 -2.09
N VAL A 137 13.29 -18.06 -2.98
CA VAL A 137 12.86 -17.07 -3.98
C VAL A 137 11.34 -16.98 -4.00
N ILE A 138 10.82 -15.81 -3.71
CA ILE A 138 9.38 -15.55 -3.66
C ILE A 138 9.05 -14.32 -4.50
N VAL A 139 7.95 -14.38 -5.23
CA VAL A 139 7.31 -13.19 -5.81
C VAL A 139 6.10 -12.86 -4.95
N ALA A 140 6.13 -11.69 -4.32
CA ALA A 140 5.01 -11.12 -3.59
C ALA A 140 4.45 -9.92 -4.36
N GLY A 141 3.15 -9.74 -4.33
CA GLY A 141 2.52 -8.64 -5.02
C GLY A 141 1.07 -8.44 -4.61
N GLY A 142 0.33 -7.87 -5.52
CA GLY A 142 -1.10 -7.73 -5.37
C GLY A 142 -1.75 -6.97 -6.51
N VAL A 143 -3.06 -6.97 -6.50
CA VAL A 143 -3.87 -6.37 -7.57
C VAL A 143 -5.20 -5.89 -7.04
N GLU A 144 -5.70 -4.83 -7.63
CA GLU A 144 -7.09 -4.41 -7.48
C GLU A 144 -7.61 -3.86 -8.80
N LEU A 145 -8.83 -4.21 -9.15
CA LEU A 145 -9.56 -3.66 -10.29
C LEU A 145 -10.91 -3.12 -9.82
N MET A 146 -10.97 -1.82 -9.61
CA MET A 146 -12.18 -1.13 -9.15
C MET A 146 -13.12 -0.76 -10.29
N SER A 147 -12.66 -0.87 -11.54
CA SER A 147 -13.46 -0.60 -12.74
C SER A 147 -14.52 -1.65 -13.01
N ASP A 148 -14.30 -2.89 -12.55
CA ASP A 148 -15.22 -4.02 -12.75
C ASP A 148 -15.29 -4.85 -11.47
N VAL A 149 -16.08 -4.37 -10.51
CA VAL A 149 -16.29 -5.08 -9.24
C VAL A 149 -17.44 -6.09 -9.38
N PRO A 150 -17.33 -7.29 -8.77
CA PRO A 150 -18.36 -8.31 -8.87
C PRO A 150 -19.66 -7.87 -8.16
N ILE A 151 -20.69 -7.66 -8.92
CA ILE A 151 -22.05 -7.37 -8.43
C ILE A 151 -22.82 -8.69 -8.35
N ARG A 152 -23.41 -8.96 -7.20
CA ARG A 152 -24.16 -10.20 -6.96
C ARG A 152 -25.66 -9.98 -7.06
N HIS A 153 -26.38 -11.01 -7.43
CA HIS A 153 -27.83 -11.07 -7.17
C HIS A 153 -28.12 -11.01 -5.67
N SER A 154 -29.25 -10.44 -5.29
CA SER A 154 -29.69 -10.43 -3.91
C SER A 154 -29.70 -11.85 -3.32
N ARG A 155 -29.49 -11.97 -2.01
CA ARG A 155 -29.52 -13.27 -1.33
C ARG A 155 -30.83 -14.04 -1.59
N LYS A 156 -31.97 -13.34 -1.67
CA LYS A 156 -33.28 -13.94 -1.99
C LYS A 156 -33.30 -14.52 -3.40
N MET A 157 -32.77 -13.79 -4.38
CA MET A 157 -32.68 -14.25 -5.77
C MET A 157 -31.73 -15.47 -5.88
N ARG A 158 -30.56 -15.40 -5.26
CA ARG A 158 -29.61 -16.52 -5.25
C ARG A 158 -30.22 -17.79 -4.68
N LYS A 159 -30.97 -17.66 -3.56
CA LYS A 159 -31.69 -18.78 -2.96
C LYS A 159 -32.72 -19.40 -3.90
N LEU A 160 -33.53 -18.54 -4.55
CA LEU A 160 -34.51 -18.98 -5.55
C LEU A 160 -33.85 -19.72 -6.72
N MET A 161 -32.73 -19.19 -7.25
CA MET A 161 -31.99 -19.84 -8.35
C MET A 161 -31.43 -21.21 -7.95
N LEU A 162 -30.86 -21.32 -6.74
CA LEU A 162 -30.34 -22.59 -6.23
C LEU A 162 -31.44 -23.63 -5.99
N ASP A 163 -32.60 -23.20 -5.48
CA ASP A 163 -33.74 -24.08 -5.26
C ASP A 163 -34.36 -24.52 -6.60
N LEU A 164 -34.45 -23.63 -7.58
CA LEU A 164 -34.87 -23.98 -8.94
C LEU A 164 -33.96 -25.01 -9.60
N ASN A 165 -32.65 -24.91 -9.36
CA ASN A 165 -31.69 -25.88 -9.89
C ASN A 165 -31.84 -27.27 -9.26
N LYS A 166 -32.29 -27.33 -8.00
CA LYS A 166 -32.58 -28.57 -7.27
C LYS A 166 -33.93 -29.20 -7.57
N ALA A 167 -34.88 -28.43 -8.11
CA ALA A 167 -36.25 -28.86 -8.36
C ALA A 167 -36.31 -29.95 -9.46
N LYS A 168 -36.87 -31.11 -9.10
CA LYS A 168 -36.94 -32.29 -9.98
C LYS A 168 -38.19 -32.31 -10.88
N SER A 169 -39.26 -31.62 -10.50
CA SER A 169 -40.51 -31.59 -11.29
C SER A 169 -40.88 -30.20 -11.73
N MET A 170 -41.65 -30.11 -12.82
CA MET A 170 -42.20 -28.84 -13.31
C MET A 170 -43.12 -28.15 -12.29
N GLY A 171 -43.91 -28.91 -11.52
CA GLY A 171 -44.75 -28.36 -10.47
C GLY A 171 -43.95 -27.68 -9.38
N GLN A 172 -42.82 -28.30 -8.93
CA GLN A 172 -41.90 -27.66 -8.01
C GLN A 172 -41.31 -26.38 -8.56
N ARG A 173 -40.87 -26.36 -9.82
CA ARG A 173 -40.32 -25.17 -10.48
C ARG A 173 -41.33 -24.04 -10.55
N LEU A 174 -42.58 -24.33 -10.97
CA LEU A 174 -43.63 -23.32 -11.03
C LEU A 174 -43.98 -22.75 -9.65
N SER A 175 -44.04 -23.61 -8.63
CA SER A 175 -44.24 -23.18 -7.22
C SER A 175 -43.12 -22.27 -6.72
N LEU A 176 -41.85 -22.52 -7.12
CA LEU A 176 -40.72 -21.64 -6.77
C LEU A 176 -40.77 -20.32 -7.51
N ILE A 177 -41.10 -20.34 -8.81
CA ILE A 177 -41.20 -19.13 -9.63
C ILE A 177 -42.31 -18.23 -9.10
N SER A 178 -43.46 -18.77 -8.64
CA SER A 178 -44.57 -17.99 -8.07
C SER A 178 -44.16 -17.18 -6.82
N LYS A 179 -43.07 -17.57 -6.15
CA LYS A 179 -42.49 -16.86 -4.99
C LYS A 179 -41.60 -15.68 -5.38
N PHE A 180 -41.27 -15.52 -6.67
CA PHE A 180 -40.47 -14.40 -7.15
C PHE A 180 -41.18 -13.05 -6.86
N ARG A 181 -40.38 -12.08 -6.49
CA ARG A 181 -40.80 -10.68 -6.28
C ARG A 181 -39.77 -9.77 -6.93
N LEU A 182 -40.23 -8.60 -7.45
CA LEU A 182 -39.35 -7.65 -8.11
C LEU A 182 -38.17 -7.19 -7.24
N ASN A 183 -38.32 -7.12 -5.92
CA ASN A 183 -37.25 -6.76 -5.01
C ASN A 183 -36.12 -7.82 -4.95
N PHE A 184 -36.31 -9.02 -5.53
CA PHE A 184 -35.25 -10.01 -5.66
C PHE A 184 -34.19 -9.58 -6.67
N LEU A 185 -34.53 -8.70 -7.59
CA LEU A 185 -33.63 -8.16 -8.61
C LEU A 185 -32.67 -7.09 -8.05
N ALA A 186 -32.91 -6.58 -6.84
CA ALA A 186 -32.00 -5.62 -6.23
C ALA A 186 -30.59 -6.21 -6.10
N PRO A 187 -29.54 -5.58 -6.66
CA PRO A 187 -28.18 -6.10 -6.62
C PRO A 187 -27.57 -5.94 -5.22
N GLU A 188 -26.69 -6.86 -4.88
CA GLU A 188 -25.76 -6.72 -3.75
C GLU A 188 -24.42 -6.25 -4.29
N LEU A 189 -24.03 -5.04 -3.93
CA LEU A 189 -22.72 -4.47 -4.27
C LEU A 189 -21.66 -4.94 -3.26
N PRO A 190 -20.36 -4.93 -3.62
CA PRO A 190 -19.29 -5.05 -2.64
C PRO A 190 -19.47 -4.00 -1.54
N ALA A 191 -19.17 -4.38 -0.31
CA ALA A 191 -19.36 -3.50 0.85
C ALA A 191 -18.48 -2.25 0.74
N VAL A 192 -19.10 -1.08 0.69
CA VAL A 192 -18.41 0.22 0.79
C VAL A 192 -18.23 0.64 2.25
N ALA A 193 -19.09 0.09 3.13
CA ALA A 193 -19.06 0.33 4.57
C ALA A 193 -18.47 -0.89 5.30
N GLU A 194 -17.84 -0.61 6.44
CA GLU A 194 -17.42 -1.63 7.39
C GLU A 194 -18.62 -2.46 7.82
N PHE A 195 -18.48 -3.79 7.80
CA PHE A 195 -19.55 -4.69 8.18
C PHE A 195 -19.95 -4.55 9.65
N SER A 196 -18.97 -4.39 10.52
CA SER A 196 -19.16 -4.34 11.98
C SER A 196 -19.76 -3.00 12.47
N THR A 197 -19.44 -1.89 11.81
CA THR A 197 -19.84 -0.54 12.24
C THR A 197 -20.89 0.09 11.32
N SER A 198 -21.08 -0.45 10.12
CA SER A 198 -21.93 0.10 9.06
C SER A 198 -21.53 1.51 8.61
N GLU A 199 -20.31 1.95 8.93
CA GLU A 199 -19.76 3.24 8.51
C GLU A 199 -18.84 3.10 7.30
N THR A 200 -18.88 4.04 6.37
CA THR A 200 -17.93 4.10 5.27
C THR A 200 -16.58 4.61 5.75
N MET A 201 -15.50 4.26 5.04
CA MET A 201 -14.14 4.71 5.38
C MET A 201 -14.04 6.24 5.44
N GLY A 202 -14.70 6.94 4.50
CA GLY A 202 -14.70 8.40 4.49
C GLY A 202 -15.52 9.03 5.62
N HIS A 203 -16.59 8.36 6.10
CA HIS A 203 -17.31 8.78 7.30
C HIS A 203 -16.40 8.67 8.52
N SER A 204 -15.69 7.54 8.67
CA SER A 204 -14.70 7.37 9.75
C SER A 204 -13.58 8.39 9.66
N ALA A 205 -13.13 8.76 8.45
CA ALA A 205 -12.11 9.80 8.25
C ALA A 205 -12.60 11.19 8.68
N ASP A 206 -13.84 11.55 8.35
CA ASP A 206 -14.47 12.81 8.81
C ASP A 206 -14.55 12.88 10.34
N ARG A 207 -15.02 11.78 10.97
CA ARG A 207 -15.10 11.71 12.45
C ARG A 207 -13.72 11.77 13.10
N LEU A 208 -12.74 11.08 12.54
CA LEU A 208 -11.38 11.09 13.05
C LEU A 208 -10.74 12.47 12.92
N ALA A 209 -10.90 13.14 11.79
CA ALA A 209 -10.42 14.51 11.61
C ALA A 209 -11.05 15.47 12.62
N ALA A 210 -12.36 15.35 12.89
CA ALA A 210 -13.04 16.14 13.90
C ALA A 210 -12.53 15.86 15.32
N ALA A 211 -12.33 14.58 15.67
CA ALA A 211 -11.84 14.18 17.00
C ALA A 211 -10.44 14.72 17.31
N PHE A 212 -9.59 14.86 16.29
CA PHE A 212 -8.23 15.42 16.41
C PHE A 212 -8.16 16.91 16.02
N ALA A 213 -9.29 17.58 15.87
CA ALA A 213 -9.36 19.00 15.47
C ALA A 213 -8.49 19.31 14.22
N VAL A 214 -8.57 18.43 13.21
CA VAL A 214 -7.94 18.64 11.90
C VAL A 214 -8.88 19.44 11.03
N SER A 215 -8.48 20.65 10.66
CA SER A 215 -9.30 21.53 9.84
C SER A 215 -9.35 21.10 8.38
N ARG A 216 -10.35 21.61 7.66
CA ARG A 216 -10.46 21.44 6.21
C ARG A 216 -9.24 22.00 5.48
N LEU A 217 -8.74 23.16 5.89
CA LEU A 217 -7.57 23.79 5.27
C LEU A 217 -6.32 22.94 5.42
N GLU A 218 -6.02 22.45 6.63
CA GLU A 218 -4.90 21.52 6.85
C GLU A 218 -4.98 20.29 5.92
N GLN A 219 -6.17 19.74 5.77
CA GLN A 219 -6.39 18.58 4.90
C GLN A 219 -6.14 18.90 3.43
N ASP A 220 -6.61 20.03 2.95
CA ASP A 220 -6.43 20.47 1.56
C ASP A 220 -4.96 20.82 1.28
N GLU A 221 -4.27 21.49 2.21
CA GLU A 221 -2.83 21.78 2.11
C GLU A 221 -1.98 20.50 2.01
N TYR A 222 -2.29 19.51 2.85
CA TYR A 222 -1.59 18.22 2.81
C TYR A 222 -1.85 17.48 1.47
N ALA A 223 -3.09 17.46 1.00
CA ALA A 223 -3.44 16.84 -0.27
C ALA A 223 -2.74 17.54 -1.46
N LEU A 224 -2.70 18.87 -1.46
CA LEU A 224 -1.97 19.64 -2.47
C LEU A 224 -0.48 19.31 -2.45
N ARG A 225 0.12 19.18 -1.26
CA ARG A 225 1.51 18.74 -1.10
C ARG A 225 1.73 17.37 -1.74
N SER A 226 0.88 16.38 -1.47
CA SER A 226 0.99 15.03 -2.03
C SER A 226 0.98 15.07 -3.57
N HIS A 227 0.03 15.77 -4.18
CA HIS A 227 -0.07 15.90 -5.63
C HIS A 227 1.12 16.66 -6.24
N SER A 228 1.59 17.72 -5.60
CA SER A 228 2.74 18.51 -6.09
C SER A 228 4.03 17.71 -6.06
N LEU A 229 4.28 16.96 -4.99
CA LEU A 229 5.45 16.09 -4.87
C LEU A 229 5.39 14.91 -5.84
N ALA A 230 4.21 14.31 -6.04
CA ALA A 230 4.03 13.26 -7.04
C ALA A 230 4.28 13.76 -8.46
N LYS A 231 3.79 14.95 -8.80
CA LYS A 231 4.02 15.58 -10.10
C LYS A 231 5.51 15.81 -10.35
N LYS A 232 6.22 16.37 -9.37
CA LYS A 232 7.66 16.56 -9.42
C LYS A 232 8.38 15.22 -9.59
N ALA A 233 8.06 14.22 -8.79
CA ALA A 233 8.68 12.90 -8.88
C ALA A 233 8.45 12.24 -10.25
N GLN A 234 7.24 12.38 -10.81
CA GLN A 234 6.93 11.86 -12.14
C GLN A 234 7.72 12.59 -13.24
N ASP A 235 7.82 13.92 -13.18
CA ASP A 235 8.54 14.73 -14.17
C ASP A 235 10.06 14.47 -14.11
N GLU A 236 10.60 14.22 -12.93
CA GLU A 236 12.01 13.88 -12.71
C GLU A 236 12.33 12.38 -12.96
N GLY A 237 11.34 11.56 -13.32
CA GLY A 237 11.53 10.12 -13.58
C GLY A 237 11.87 9.30 -12.35
N LEU A 238 11.50 9.76 -11.14
CA LEU A 238 11.79 9.08 -9.88
C LEU A 238 10.89 7.87 -9.62
N LEU A 239 9.71 7.82 -10.26
CA LEU A 239 8.75 6.71 -10.14
C LEU A 239 9.18 5.52 -11.00
N SER A 240 10.39 5.03 -10.76
CA SER A 240 11.07 4.01 -11.57
C SER A 240 10.50 2.59 -11.37
N ASP A 241 9.62 2.38 -10.41
CA ASP A 241 8.88 1.14 -10.19
C ASP A 241 7.77 0.91 -11.23
N ILE A 242 7.36 1.95 -11.97
CA ILE A 242 6.37 1.82 -13.03
C ILE A 242 6.96 1.07 -14.24
N VAL A 243 6.25 0.04 -14.69
CA VAL A 243 6.51 -0.62 -15.97
C VAL A 243 5.43 -0.24 -16.98
N PRO A 244 5.78 0.09 -18.23
CA PRO A 244 4.80 0.32 -19.27
C PRO A 244 3.91 -0.90 -19.48
N PHE A 245 2.62 -0.69 -19.66
CA PHE A 245 1.67 -1.76 -19.94
C PHE A 245 0.88 -1.47 -21.20
N ARG A 246 1.00 -2.35 -22.18
CA ARG A 246 0.19 -2.30 -23.41
C ARG A 246 -1.17 -2.92 -23.13
N VAL A 247 -2.18 -2.09 -23.00
CA VAL A 247 -3.56 -2.57 -22.83
C VAL A 247 -4.07 -3.12 -24.16
N PRO A 248 -4.64 -4.33 -24.21
CA PRO A 248 -5.19 -4.90 -25.43
C PRO A 248 -6.16 -3.95 -26.13
N GLY A 249 -5.93 -3.68 -27.41
CA GLY A 249 -6.77 -2.78 -28.20
C GLY A 249 -6.68 -1.28 -27.89
N LYS A 250 -5.72 -0.89 -27.04
CA LYS A 250 -5.49 0.52 -26.63
C LYS A 250 -3.99 0.86 -26.69
N ASP A 251 -3.68 2.13 -26.45
CA ASP A 251 -2.31 2.60 -26.35
C ASP A 251 -1.59 2.06 -25.12
N THR A 252 -0.26 2.08 -25.16
CA THR A 252 0.57 1.74 -24.01
C THR A 252 0.46 2.79 -22.93
N VAL A 253 0.09 2.37 -21.72
CA VAL A 253 0.04 3.23 -20.54
C VAL A 253 1.40 3.22 -19.86
N THR A 254 1.94 4.42 -19.59
CA THR A 254 3.31 4.59 -19.06
C THR A 254 3.36 5.40 -17.76
N LYS A 255 2.25 6.04 -17.38
CA LYS A 255 2.18 6.96 -16.24
C LYS A 255 0.90 6.79 -15.45
N ASP A 256 0.97 7.09 -14.16
CA ASP A 256 -0.21 7.27 -13.31
C ASP A 256 -1.06 8.42 -13.83
N ASN A 257 -2.39 8.29 -13.72
CA ASN A 257 -3.32 9.32 -14.23
C ASN A 257 -4.08 10.07 -13.13
N GLY A 258 -3.79 9.79 -11.86
CA GLY A 258 -4.45 10.45 -10.73
C GLY A 258 -3.77 11.72 -10.24
N ILE A 259 -2.53 11.98 -10.68
CA ILE A 259 -1.74 13.14 -10.24
C ILE A 259 -2.34 14.42 -10.83
N ARG A 260 -2.92 15.26 -9.97
CA ARG A 260 -3.62 16.48 -10.37
C ARG A 260 -3.37 17.61 -9.35
N PRO A 261 -2.22 18.28 -9.39
CA PRO A 261 -2.03 19.48 -8.58
C PRO A 261 -3.12 20.50 -8.89
N SER A 262 -3.71 21.06 -7.83
CA SER A 262 -4.78 22.05 -7.92
C SER A 262 -4.36 23.31 -7.17
N SER A 263 -5.29 24.20 -6.85
CA SER A 263 -5.07 25.30 -5.92
C SER A 263 -5.96 25.16 -4.70
N LEU A 264 -5.53 25.70 -3.56
CA LEU A 264 -6.32 25.70 -2.33
C LEU A 264 -7.68 26.38 -2.55
N GLU A 265 -7.72 27.40 -3.38
CA GLU A 265 -8.96 28.10 -3.74
C GLU A 265 -9.97 27.18 -4.48
N GLN A 266 -9.49 26.37 -5.40
CA GLN A 266 -10.34 25.39 -6.11
C GLN A 266 -10.77 24.26 -5.19
N MET A 267 -9.86 23.75 -4.34
CA MET A 267 -10.18 22.71 -3.38
C MET A 267 -11.20 23.16 -2.33
N ALA A 268 -11.11 24.40 -1.86
CA ALA A 268 -12.05 24.98 -0.90
C ALA A 268 -13.51 24.99 -1.38
N LYS A 269 -13.74 25.07 -2.72
CA LYS A 269 -15.08 25.06 -3.32
C LYS A 269 -15.76 23.69 -3.33
N LEU A 270 -14.99 22.61 -3.06
CA LEU A 270 -15.52 21.25 -3.08
C LEU A 270 -16.42 20.98 -1.86
N LYS A 271 -17.54 20.34 -2.12
CA LYS A 271 -18.48 19.95 -1.06
C LYS A 271 -17.99 18.71 -0.32
N PRO A 272 -18.33 18.56 0.98
CA PRO A 272 -18.09 17.32 1.71
C PRO A 272 -18.67 16.10 0.98
N ALA A 273 -17.85 15.02 0.92
CA ALA A 273 -18.24 13.81 0.21
C ALA A 273 -19.08 12.84 1.06
N PHE A 274 -18.85 12.81 2.37
CA PHE A 274 -19.43 11.81 3.27
C PHE A 274 -20.40 12.41 4.28
N ILE A 275 -19.95 13.24 5.22
CA ILE A 275 -20.82 13.87 6.22
C ILE A 275 -21.30 15.24 5.71
N LYS A 276 -22.47 15.29 5.12
CA LYS A 276 -23.03 16.54 4.55
C LYS A 276 -23.91 17.24 5.58
N PRO A 277 -23.87 18.59 5.69
CA PRO A 277 -22.97 19.50 4.97
C PRO A 277 -21.65 19.82 5.71
N TYR A 278 -21.40 19.24 6.87
CA TYR A 278 -20.39 19.69 7.83
C TYR A 278 -19.06 18.95 7.76
N GLY A 279 -18.97 17.85 7.03
CA GLY A 279 -17.74 17.10 6.86
C GLY A 279 -16.64 17.89 6.16
N THR A 280 -15.40 17.44 6.33
CA THR A 280 -14.21 18.07 5.77
C THR A 280 -13.52 17.23 4.71
N VAL A 281 -13.89 15.95 4.59
CA VAL A 281 -13.38 15.02 3.57
C VAL A 281 -14.06 15.29 2.23
N THR A 282 -13.24 15.45 1.19
CA THR A 282 -13.69 15.72 -0.19
C THR A 282 -13.00 14.79 -1.18
N ALA A 283 -13.41 14.84 -2.44
CA ALA A 283 -12.74 14.10 -3.51
C ALA A 283 -11.29 14.54 -3.74
N ALA A 284 -10.91 15.76 -3.36
CA ALA A 284 -9.54 16.27 -3.56
C ALA A 284 -8.59 15.90 -2.43
N ASN A 285 -9.10 15.60 -1.24
CA ASN A 285 -8.29 15.23 -0.07
C ASN A 285 -8.48 13.75 0.36
N SER A 286 -8.97 12.93 -0.57
CA SER A 286 -9.15 11.49 -0.44
C SER A 286 -8.37 10.75 -1.52
N SER A 287 -7.92 9.53 -1.23
CA SER A 287 -7.48 8.61 -2.29
C SER A 287 -8.68 8.22 -3.16
N PHE A 288 -8.44 7.98 -4.42
CA PHE A 288 -9.49 7.67 -5.40
C PHE A 288 -9.53 6.17 -5.70
N LEU A 289 -10.67 5.69 -6.19
CA LEU A 289 -10.81 4.30 -6.64
C LEU A 289 -9.85 4.05 -7.80
N THR A 290 -9.00 3.06 -7.65
CA THR A 290 -7.82 2.87 -8.50
C THR A 290 -7.72 1.43 -8.98
N ASP A 291 -7.36 1.28 -10.25
CA ASP A 291 -6.96 0.01 -10.84
C ASP A 291 -5.44 -0.08 -10.89
N GLY A 292 -4.88 -1.22 -10.51
CA GLY A 292 -3.43 -1.43 -10.59
C GLY A 292 -2.97 -2.73 -9.97
N ALA A 293 -1.76 -3.12 -10.32
CA ALA A 293 -1.09 -4.29 -9.78
C ALA A 293 0.39 -4.01 -9.50
N SER A 294 0.96 -4.76 -8.58
CA SER A 294 2.38 -4.70 -8.22
C SER A 294 2.95 -6.10 -8.05
N ALA A 295 4.25 -6.25 -8.26
CA ALA A 295 4.99 -7.48 -8.02
C ALA A 295 6.41 -7.16 -7.55
N MET A 296 6.92 -7.94 -6.62
CA MET A 296 8.22 -7.74 -5.99
C MET A 296 8.96 -9.08 -5.90
N LEU A 297 10.22 -9.09 -6.28
CA LEU A 297 11.11 -10.24 -6.13
C LEU A 297 11.81 -10.16 -4.79
N ILE A 298 11.49 -11.10 -3.90
CA ILE A 298 12.02 -11.22 -2.55
C ILE A 298 12.82 -12.51 -2.48
N MET A 299 14.03 -12.44 -1.96
CA MET A 299 14.95 -13.58 -1.89
C MET A 299 15.67 -13.66 -0.55
N ALA A 300 16.12 -14.87 -0.22
CA ALA A 300 17.21 -15.01 0.74
C ALA A 300 18.45 -14.29 0.20
N GLU A 301 19.15 -13.55 1.06
CA GLU A 301 20.31 -12.74 0.66
C GLU A 301 21.38 -13.58 -0.05
N GLU A 302 21.75 -14.70 0.54
CA GLU A 302 22.76 -15.61 -0.01
C GLU A 302 22.36 -16.15 -1.39
N LYS A 303 21.08 -16.40 -1.62
CA LYS A 303 20.55 -16.84 -2.92
C LYS A 303 20.62 -15.73 -3.96
N ALA A 304 20.22 -14.50 -3.58
CA ALA A 304 20.29 -13.34 -4.46
C ALA A 304 21.72 -13.08 -4.92
N LEU A 305 22.68 -13.09 -3.98
CA LEU A 305 24.09 -12.89 -4.29
C LEU A 305 24.66 -14.00 -5.16
N ALA A 306 24.34 -15.27 -4.87
CA ALA A 306 24.77 -16.43 -5.67
C ALA A 306 24.24 -16.36 -7.12
N MET A 307 23.09 -15.73 -7.34
CA MET A 307 22.53 -15.50 -8.67
C MET A 307 23.04 -14.20 -9.33
N GLY A 308 23.94 -13.46 -8.69
CA GLY A 308 24.54 -12.23 -9.21
C GLY A 308 23.67 -10.99 -9.08
N TYR A 309 22.59 -11.03 -8.31
CA TYR A 309 21.76 -9.87 -8.05
C TYR A 309 22.41 -8.87 -7.10
N LYS A 310 22.05 -7.60 -7.31
CA LYS A 310 22.37 -6.48 -6.41
C LYS A 310 21.08 -6.03 -5.74
N PRO A 311 20.78 -6.51 -4.53
CA PRO A 311 19.54 -6.15 -3.86
C PRO A 311 19.39 -4.64 -3.65
N LYS A 312 18.16 -4.16 -3.57
CA LYS A 312 17.86 -2.75 -3.27
C LYS A 312 17.79 -2.49 -1.79
N ALA A 313 17.21 -3.40 -1.04
CA ALA A 313 16.99 -3.24 0.40
C ALA A 313 16.80 -4.60 1.10
N TYR A 314 16.98 -4.58 2.42
CA TYR A 314 16.51 -5.64 3.31
C TYR A 314 15.08 -5.34 3.76
N LEU A 315 14.27 -6.38 3.90
CA LEU A 315 13.05 -6.36 4.68
C LEU A 315 13.37 -6.80 6.11
N ARG A 316 13.27 -5.87 7.04
CA ARG A 316 13.65 -6.09 8.43
C ARG A 316 12.44 -6.40 9.32
N ASP A 317 12.33 -5.74 10.45
CA ASP A 317 11.21 -5.92 11.36
C ASP A 317 9.89 -5.39 10.78
N PHE A 318 8.82 -6.06 11.11
CA PHE A 318 7.46 -5.62 10.82
C PHE A 318 6.50 -5.94 11.97
N MET A 319 5.41 -5.20 12.03
CA MET A 319 4.36 -5.36 13.02
C MET A 319 2.98 -5.23 12.37
N TYR A 320 2.05 -6.02 12.85
CA TYR A 320 0.61 -5.86 12.63
C TYR A 320 -0.04 -5.48 13.94
N VAL A 321 -1.03 -4.60 13.87
CA VAL A 321 -1.81 -4.11 15.01
C VAL A 321 -3.28 -4.11 14.67
N SER A 322 -4.11 -4.14 15.71
CA SER A 322 -5.54 -3.91 15.61
C SER A 322 -5.97 -2.92 16.69
N GLN A 323 -6.92 -2.08 16.36
CA GLN A 323 -7.51 -1.08 17.24
C GLN A 323 -9.03 -1.04 17.03
N ASP A 324 -9.73 -0.20 17.78
CA ASP A 324 -11.17 -0.06 17.69
C ASP A 324 -11.61 0.30 16.25
N PRO A 325 -12.41 -0.55 15.58
CA PRO A 325 -12.83 -0.31 14.21
C PRO A 325 -13.85 0.82 14.06
N LYS A 326 -14.43 1.30 15.13
CA LYS A 326 -15.41 2.39 15.10
C LYS A 326 -14.74 3.75 15.20
N ASP A 327 -14.06 4.01 16.30
CA ASP A 327 -13.56 5.34 16.60
C ASP A 327 -12.08 5.56 16.23
N GLN A 328 -11.33 4.46 16.00
CA GLN A 328 -9.89 4.51 15.72
C GLN A 328 -9.51 3.73 14.44
N LEU A 329 -10.46 3.48 13.55
CA LEU A 329 -10.29 2.67 12.34
C LEU A 329 -9.00 2.99 11.57
N LEU A 330 -8.68 4.27 11.38
CA LEU A 330 -7.59 4.74 10.54
C LEU A 330 -6.31 5.10 11.31
N LEU A 331 -6.22 4.77 12.61
CA LEU A 331 -5.05 5.04 13.45
C LEU A 331 -4.02 3.91 13.48
N GLY A 332 -4.11 2.96 12.55
CA GLY A 332 -3.14 1.85 12.45
C GLY A 332 -1.67 2.27 12.48
N PRO A 333 -1.24 3.28 11.70
CA PRO A 333 0.14 3.77 11.74
C PRO A 333 0.58 4.28 13.12
N THR A 334 -0.29 4.95 13.86
CA THR A 334 0.00 5.43 15.22
C THR A 334 0.37 4.29 16.17
N TYR A 335 -0.34 3.17 16.08
CA TYR A 335 -0.08 2.01 16.94
C TYR A 335 1.06 1.12 16.45
N ALA A 336 1.23 0.99 15.14
CA ALA A 336 2.24 0.10 14.55
C ALA A 336 3.65 0.70 14.59
N THR A 337 3.78 2.00 14.36
CA THR A 337 5.07 2.69 14.25
C THR A 337 5.95 2.52 15.50
N PRO A 338 5.49 2.84 16.73
CA PRO A 338 6.36 2.68 17.89
C PRO A 338 6.75 1.23 18.15
N LYS A 339 5.84 0.29 17.90
CA LYS A 339 6.10 -1.14 18.12
C LYS A 339 7.16 -1.68 17.17
N VAL A 340 7.15 -1.28 15.90
CA VAL A 340 8.19 -1.71 14.94
C VAL A 340 9.53 -1.05 15.24
N LEU A 341 9.53 0.22 15.64
CA LEU A 341 10.75 0.92 16.06
C LEU A 341 11.38 0.26 17.29
N GLU A 342 10.60 -0.03 18.32
CA GLU A 342 11.06 -0.72 19.53
C GLU A 342 11.63 -2.10 19.21
N LYS A 343 10.92 -2.87 18.37
CA LYS A 343 11.37 -4.20 17.91
C LYS A 343 12.69 -4.14 17.16
N ALA A 344 12.90 -3.11 16.36
CA ALA A 344 14.15 -2.89 15.62
C ALA A 344 15.26 -2.24 16.48
N GLY A 345 14.92 -1.72 17.66
CA GLY A 345 15.84 -0.95 18.50
C GLY A 345 16.22 0.39 17.88
N LEU A 346 15.26 1.01 17.18
CA LEU A 346 15.39 2.31 16.51
C LEU A 346 14.46 3.34 17.15
N THR A 347 14.72 4.60 16.85
CA THR A 347 13.88 5.76 17.18
C THR A 347 13.40 6.45 15.90
N MET A 348 12.45 7.37 16.02
CA MET A 348 11.98 8.19 14.89
C MET A 348 13.13 8.95 14.21
N ASN A 349 14.14 9.37 14.97
CA ASN A 349 15.28 10.13 14.46
C ASN A 349 16.24 9.28 13.62
N ASP A 350 16.20 7.95 13.75
CA ASP A 350 17.04 7.05 12.98
C ASP A 350 16.50 6.84 11.56
N ILE A 351 15.24 7.19 11.32
CA ILE A 351 14.56 6.97 10.04
C ILE A 351 14.90 8.08 9.06
N ASP A 352 15.29 7.68 7.85
CA ASP A 352 15.68 8.58 6.76
C ASP A 352 14.56 8.80 5.74
N ALA A 353 13.63 7.84 5.61
CA ALA A 353 12.48 7.95 4.71
C ALA A 353 11.23 7.34 5.35
N PHE A 354 10.15 8.09 5.38
CA PHE A 354 8.83 7.62 5.81
C PHE A 354 7.92 7.49 4.60
N GLU A 355 7.27 6.34 4.47
CA GLU A 355 6.27 6.06 3.44
C GLU A 355 4.99 5.54 4.10
N PHE A 356 4.07 6.44 4.39
CA PHE A 356 2.78 6.10 4.98
C PHE A 356 1.69 6.08 3.91
N HIS A 357 0.81 5.10 4.01
CA HIS A 357 -0.37 5.06 3.18
C HIS A 357 -1.31 6.23 3.50
N GLU A 358 -1.68 6.99 2.48
CA GLU A 358 -2.58 8.13 2.55
C GLU A 358 -3.98 7.71 2.07
N ALA A 359 -4.79 7.16 2.95
CA ALA A 359 -6.19 6.91 2.61
C ALA A 359 -6.98 8.22 2.47
N PHE A 360 -6.74 9.13 3.43
CA PHE A 360 -7.29 10.48 3.49
C PHE A 360 -6.25 11.42 4.10
N SER A 361 -6.22 12.68 3.68
CA SER A 361 -5.31 13.65 4.29
C SER A 361 -5.63 13.87 5.78
N GLY A 362 -6.91 13.89 6.13
CA GLY A 362 -7.35 13.97 7.54
C GLY A 362 -6.89 12.80 8.38
N GLN A 363 -6.80 11.60 7.80
CA GLN A 363 -6.26 10.43 8.48
C GLN A 363 -4.75 10.59 8.77
N ILE A 364 -3.95 11.07 7.83
CA ILE A 364 -2.52 11.31 8.05
C ILE A 364 -2.32 12.33 9.18
N LEU A 365 -3.02 13.46 9.12
CA LEU A 365 -2.90 14.52 10.11
C LEU A 365 -3.39 14.10 11.50
N ALA A 366 -4.45 13.28 11.57
CA ALA A 366 -4.91 12.70 12.82
C ALA A 366 -3.87 11.74 13.42
N ASN A 367 -3.24 10.89 12.61
CA ASN A 367 -2.13 10.04 13.05
C ASN A 367 -0.98 10.90 13.59
N PHE A 368 -0.63 12.00 12.95
CA PHE A 368 0.42 12.91 13.43
C PHE A 368 0.06 13.49 14.80
N LYS A 369 -1.16 14.01 14.95
CA LYS A 369 -1.62 14.57 16.23
C LYS A 369 -1.70 13.51 17.34
N ALA A 370 -2.09 12.28 17.01
CA ALA A 370 -2.10 11.16 17.96
C ALA A 370 -0.68 10.78 18.40
N MET A 371 0.25 10.66 17.46
CA MET A 371 1.66 10.32 17.75
C MET A 371 2.38 11.43 18.54
N ASP A 372 1.97 12.68 18.39
CA ASP A 372 2.56 13.84 19.09
C ASP A 372 1.82 14.21 20.39
N SER A 373 1.01 13.33 20.93
CA SER A 373 0.22 13.54 22.14
C SER A 373 0.64 12.62 23.26
N ASP A 374 1.15 13.21 24.38
CA ASP A 374 1.42 12.46 25.62
C ASP A 374 0.13 11.87 26.19
N TRP A 375 -0.96 12.65 26.16
CA TRP A 375 -2.27 12.18 26.62
C TRP A 375 -2.75 10.94 25.84
N PHE A 376 -2.61 10.94 24.50
CA PHE A 376 -2.99 9.78 23.69
C PHE A 376 -2.08 8.58 23.97
N ALA A 377 -0.78 8.82 24.13
CA ALA A 377 0.19 7.78 24.47
C ALA A 377 -0.15 7.10 25.80
N GLU A 378 -0.48 7.87 26.83
CA GLU A 378 -0.84 7.34 28.16
C GLU A 378 -2.19 6.60 28.16
N ASN A 379 -3.22 7.17 27.53
CA ASN A 379 -4.59 6.66 27.65
C ASN A 379 -4.91 5.53 26.67
N TYR A 380 -4.23 5.46 25.51
CA TYR A 380 -4.54 4.49 24.46
C TYR A 380 -3.40 3.57 24.09
N MET A 381 -2.13 3.97 24.31
CA MET A 381 -0.99 3.19 23.83
C MET A 381 -0.20 2.52 24.95
N GLY A 382 -0.54 2.77 26.22
CA GLY A 382 0.20 2.24 27.38
C GLY A 382 1.63 2.78 27.48
N ARG A 383 1.88 3.99 26.97
CA ARG A 383 3.20 4.66 26.93
C ARG A 383 3.18 5.87 27.85
N LYS A 384 4.30 6.16 28.50
CA LYS A 384 4.45 7.35 29.36
C LYS A 384 4.66 8.63 28.57
N THR A 385 5.14 8.54 27.33
CA THR A 385 5.47 9.69 26.49
C THR A 385 5.02 9.44 25.05
N LYS A 386 4.81 10.52 24.33
CA LYS A 386 4.45 10.51 22.91
C LYS A 386 5.49 9.78 22.03
N VAL A 387 5.07 9.31 20.88
CA VAL A 387 5.94 8.69 19.88
C VAL A 387 6.82 9.73 19.18
N GLY A 388 6.26 10.92 18.93
CA GLY A 388 6.86 11.98 18.13
C GLY A 388 6.38 11.99 16.69
N LEU A 389 6.66 13.10 16.00
CA LEU A 389 6.26 13.32 14.59
C LEU A 389 7.34 12.82 13.63
N PRO A 390 6.93 12.16 12.52
CA PRO A 390 7.83 12.04 11.38
C PRO A 390 8.17 13.43 10.82
N PRO A 391 9.47 13.75 10.59
CA PRO A 391 9.83 15.00 9.93
C PRO A 391 9.19 15.08 8.54
N LEU A 392 8.49 16.17 8.26
CA LEU A 392 7.71 16.31 7.03
C LEU A 392 8.59 16.30 5.76
N GLU A 393 9.83 16.77 5.89
CA GLU A 393 10.83 16.75 4.81
C GLU A 393 11.34 15.33 4.46
N LYS A 394 11.06 14.34 5.29
CA LYS A 394 11.36 12.92 5.05
C LYS A 394 10.11 12.09 4.71
N PHE A 395 8.93 12.72 4.68
CA PHE A 395 7.65 12.04 4.65
C PHE A 395 7.00 12.09 3.26
N ASN A 396 6.81 10.93 2.63
CA ASN A 396 6.13 10.77 1.34
C ASN A 396 6.63 11.77 0.26
N ASN A 397 7.94 11.93 0.13
CA ASN A 397 8.54 12.96 -0.71
C ASN A 397 8.29 12.80 -2.21
N TRP A 398 7.87 11.62 -2.65
CA TRP A 398 7.53 11.35 -4.06
C TRP A 398 6.01 11.23 -4.28
N GLY A 399 5.23 11.79 -3.38
CA GLY A 399 3.78 11.65 -3.33
C GLY A 399 3.34 10.40 -2.57
N GLY A 400 2.05 10.22 -2.47
CA GLY A 400 1.43 9.10 -1.77
C GLY A 400 0.12 8.67 -2.42
N SER A 401 -0.69 7.90 -1.69
CA SER A 401 -1.92 7.32 -2.25
C SER A 401 -2.97 8.35 -2.65
N LEU A 402 -2.95 9.56 -2.08
CA LEU A 402 -3.84 10.65 -2.49
C LEU A 402 -3.60 11.06 -3.94
N SER A 403 -2.36 11.03 -4.38
CA SER A 403 -1.93 11.48 -5.70
C SER A 403 -1.64 10.34 -6.68
N LEU A 404 -0.97 9.28 -6.22
CA LEU A 404 -0.59 8.15 -7.07
C LEU A 404 -1.73 7.14 -7.25
N GLY A 405 -2.69 7.12 -6.30
CA GLY A 405 -3.76 6.13 -6.28
C GLY A 405 -3.57 5.03 -5.24
N HIS A 406 -4.65 4.29 -5.02
CA HIS A 406 -4.73 3.24 -4.01
C HIS A 406 -5.46 1.99 -4.53
N PRO A 407 -4.82 1.16 -5.36
CA PRO A 407 -5.33 -0.17 -5.62
C PRO A 407 -5.07 -1.00 -4.36
N PHE A 408 -6.12 -1.35 -3.62
CA PHE A 408 -6.06 -1.87 -2.26
C PHE A 408 -5.06 -3.01 -2.10
N GLY A 409 -5.15 -4.01 -2.98
CA GLY A 409 -4.28 -5.17 -2.95
C GLY A 409 -2.83 -4.93 -3.39
N ALA A 410 -2.51 -3.78 -4.00
CA ALA A 410 -1.20 -3.51 -4.58
C ALA A 410 -0.38 -2.42 -3.88
N THR A 411 -1.01 -1.59 -3.07
CA THR A 411 -0.39 -0.39 -2.47
C THR A 411 0.81 -0.73 -1.59
N GLY A 412 0.78 -1.84 -0.84
CA GLY A 412 1.87 -2.20 0.06
C GLY A 412 3.23 -2.35 -0.63
N CYS A 413 3.26 -2.97 -1.82
CA CYS A 413 4.50 -3.08 -2.60
C CYS A 413 5.00 -1.70 -3.07
N ARG A 414 4.09 -0.81 -3.51
CA ARG A 414 4.46 0.56 -3.89
C ARG A 414 5.11 1.31 -2.73
N LEU A 415 4.57 1.19 -1.51
CA LEU A 415 5.15 1.82 -0.32
C LEU A 415 6.58 1.33 -0.05
N VAL A 416 6.80 0.02 -0.08
CA VAL A 416 8.12 -0.58 0.18
C VAL A 416 9.11 -0.20 -0.92
N MET A 417 8.69 -0.22 -2.19
CA MET A 417 9.55 0.19 -3.30
C MET A 417 9.88 1.67 -3.27
N ALA A 418 8.92 2.53 -2.91
CA ALA A 418 9.17 3.95 -2.72
C ALA A 418 10.22 4.17 -1.63
N ALA A 419 10.09 3.53 -0.47
CA ALA A 419 11.08 3.60 0.61
C ALA A 419 12.46 3.14 0.13
N ALA A 420 12.57 1.96 -0.49
CA ALA A 420 13.83 1.41 -0.97
C ALA A 420 14.50 2.31 -2.02
N ASN A 421 13.74 2.81 -3.00
CA ASN A 421 14.26 3.68 -4.04
C ASN A 421 14.69 5.05 -3.50
N ARG A 422 13.92 5.63 -2.57
CA ARG A 422 14.26 6.89 -1.89
C ARG A 422 15.55 6.75 -1.09
N LEU A 423 15.70 5.71 -0.29
CA LEU A 423 16.92 5.47 0.47
C LEU A 423 18.16 5.40 -0.44
N ARG A 424 18.04 4.74 -1.57
CA ARG A 424 19.15 4.67 -2.56
C ARG A 424 19.43 6.01 -3.22
N LYS A 425 18.41 6.79 -3.54
CA LYS A 425 18.53 8.08 -4.24
C LYS A 425 18.94 9.21 -3.29
N GLU A 426 18.34 9.26 -2.11
CA GLU A 426 18.51 10.32 -1.12
C GLU A 426 19.68 10.04 -0.15
N GLY A 427 20.24 8.83 -0.13
CA GLY A 427 21.44 8.46 0.64
C GLY A 427 21.16 8.03 2.07
N GLY A 428 19.93 7.62 2.39
CA GLY A 428 19.54 7.12 3.72
C GLY A 428 19.80 5.63 3.92
N GLN A 429 19.65 5.16 5.16
CA GLN A 429 19.78 3.75 5.53
C GLN A 429 18.45 3.11 5.93
N TYR A 430 17.64 3.76 6.77
CA TYR A 430 16.40 3.18 7.29
C TYR A 430 15.17 3.88 6.74
N GLY A 431 14.24 3.11 6.21
CA GLY A 431 12.91 3.53 5.84
C GLY A 431 11.86 2.91 6.76
N LEU A 432 10.80 3.64 7.05
CA LEU A 432 9.65 3.15 7.78
C LEU A 432 8.41 3.26 6.89
N VAL A 433 7.82 2.12 6.62
CA VAL A 433 6.55 2.00 5.89
C VAL A 433 5.45 1.77 6.90
N ALA A 434 4.33 2.49 6.78
CA ALA A 434 3.16 2.23 7.62
C ALA A 434 1.85 2.44 6.85
N ALA A 435 0.82 1.67 7.23
CA ALA A 435 -0.49 1.73 6.62
C ALA A 435 -1.60 1.39 7.60
N CYS A 436 -2.75 2.04 7.46
CA CYS A 436 -4.00 1.62 8.06
C CYS A 436 -4.76 0.67 7.12
N ALA A 437 -5.69 -0.07 7.67
CA ALA A 437 -6.56 -0.95 6.91
C ALA A 437 -7.97 -1.03 7.51
N ALA A 438 -8.93 -1.31 6.66
CA ALA A 438 -10.30 -1.63 7.05
C ALA A 438 -10.33 -2.73 8.12
N GLY A 439 -11.35 -2.69 8.98
CA GLY A 439 -11.46 -3.56 10.15
C GLY A 439 -10.71 -3.05 11.39
N GLY A 440 -10.18 -1.83 11.37
CA GLY A 440 -9.39 -1.27 12.48
C GLY A 440 -8.04 -1.96 12.61
N GLN A 441 -7.31 -2.10 11.49
CA GLN A 441 -6.01 -2.76 11.46
C GLN A 441 -4.92 -1.81 10.99
N GLY A 442 -3.67 -2.17 11.27
CA GLY A 442 -2.50 -1.43 10.85
C GLY A 442 -1.26 -2.29 10.69
N HIS A 443 -0.32 -1.76 9.94
CA HIS A 443 0.96 -2.39 9.67
C HIS A 443 2.08 -1.35 9.65
N ALA A 444 3.26 -1.76 10.10
CA ALA A 444 4.50 -1.02 9.87
C ALA A 444 5.66 -1.97 9.61
N MET A 445 6.62 -1.52 8.80
CA MET A 445 7.81 -2.29 8.43
C MET A 445 9.03 -1.38 8.35
N ILE A 446 10.17 -1.89 8.79
CA ILE A 446 11.48 -1.28 8.57
C ILE A 446 12.10 -1.85 7.28
N VAL A 447 12.44 -0.95 6.38
CA VAL A 447 13.19 -1.23 5.14
C VAL A 447 14.59 -0.67 5.32
N GLU A 448 15.61 -1.50 5.18
CA GLU A 448 16.99 -1.05 5.30
C GLU A 448 17.67 -1.07 3.93
N ALA A 449 18.26 0.04 3.52
CA ALA A 449 18.98 0.11 2.25
C ALA A 449 20.08 -0.95 2.18
N TYR A 450 20.16 -1.67 1.07
CA TYR A 450 21.28 -2.59 0.83
C TYR A 450 22.57 -1.79 0.59
N PRO A 451 23.72 -2.19 1.16
CA PRO A 451 24.99 -1.52 0.92
C PRO A 451 25.31 -1.39 -0.58
N LYS A 452 25.89 -0.23 -0.98
CA LYS A 452 26.28 0.04 -2.37
C LYS A 452 27.55 -0.70 -2.76
#